data_f2909297dc6388133dd79d070e535f14
#
_entry.id   f2909297dc6388133dd79d070e535f14
#
_cell.length_a   1.000
_cell.length_b   1.000
_cell.length_c   1.000
_cell.angle_alpha   90.00
_cell.angle_beta   90.00
_cell.angle_gamma   90.00
#
_symmetry.space_group_name_H-M   'P 1'
#
loop_
_entity.id
_entity.type
_entity.pdbx_description
1 polymer ?
#
loop_
_entity_poly.entity_id
_entity_poly.type
_entity_poly.pdbx_seq_one_letter_code
_entity_poly.pdbx_strand_id
1 'polypeptide(L)'
;MIRLTPIISAGLVTVFVPLTSLNAQKADTLKRQLQVVTSEEVKLSEQKALPLALKFRVPEKPTLPAFQPSSLLKSESFQASPYKMLSPLQTLLPGTQDLGFVRLGLGVKYNAYLSAGVRPIHSDKSVLDIYLDGRYTRYQLEHPLFAAEQDNSQIKEHRYSLGAQYTSVLGDDHSLGLKAEYSAERHNYNAHPTATLKHNQFVLSGSLDNARAKDADWTYSFTPSFRYVSVNGLRNMNRYLDPAEGNLKLEGMLGYKLSETMLVGADLGIQTIFYGDDSYRMTLGYGIEPTEDANSKLYNAFSPFSSFTLRPFITLGHEERLSARLGLRLDNYSFDDAFWDRDKPRIKRIKIAPDVHVCWTFAPSWRTDLHLTGELKPNALGDLLQEMPYLNLYRGATPTYSPIKADLGFSGLITPALSLKAYAEYQSYLSALNYLASEWSENSPVLFEPLVQESGSRMTLGLGLQYRMFKRLSVNADARLNKWSDGLYGRPKMELDLGLVYKPTDKLELNASYALSYGIKQLVMLFPEIATGNSVPQPSLIYEVEALRTYSLAQFGLSYEVLPRLSVSLFGHLIPDASSTLYYGYTPQRISANIGVAYRF
;
A
#
# COMPACT_ATOMS: atom_id res chain seq x y z
N MET A 1 5.78 30.89 -18.20
CA MET A 1 6.28 30.01 -19.30
C MET A 1 7.78 29.82 -19.11
N ILE A 2 8.20 28.79 -18.44
CA ILE A 2 9.63 28.46 -18.22
C ILE A 2 9.99 27.36 -19.20
N ARG A 3 10.98 27.66 -20.04
CA ARG A 3 11.49 26.74 -21.07
C ARG A 3 12.22 25.56 -20.40
N LEU A 4 11.65 24.36 -20.48
CA LEU A 4 12.17 23.10 -19.92
C LEU A 4 12.81 22.18 -20.99
N THR A 5 13.17 22.73 -22.15
CA THR A 5 13.56 21.90 -23.29
C THR A 5 15.03 21.44 -23.41
N PRO A 6 16.04 21.92 -22.67
CA PRO A 6 17.38 21.39 -22.92
C PRO A 6 17.91 20.33 -21.91
N ILE A 7 17.22 20.02 -20.82
CA ILE A 7 17.81 19.15 -19.78
C ILE A 7 17.48 17.67 -19.98
N ILE A 8 16.39 17.34 -20.65
CA ILE A 8 15.95 15.95 -20.87
C ILE A 8 16.73 15.27 -22.01
N SER A 9 17.15 16.03 -23.02
CA SER A 9 17.90 15.47 -24.16
C SER A 9 19.38 15.17 -23.86
N ALA A 10 19.99 15.88 -22.90
CA ALA A 10 21.40 15.67 -22.55
C ALA A 10 21.60 14.49 -21.57
N GLY A 11 20.61 14.18 -20.74
CA GLY A 11 20.67 13.06 -19.78
C GLY A 11 20.48 11.68 -20.41
N LEU A 12 19.72 11.59 -21.48
CA LEU A 12 19.44 10.30 -22.16
C LEU A 12 20.58 9.86 -23.08
N VAL A 13 21.36 10.78 -23.61
CA VAL A 13 22.48 10.46 -24.54
C VAL A 13 23.72 10.01 -23.79
N THR A 14 23.95 10.45 -22.56
CA THR A 14 25.15 10.08 -21.77
C THR A 14 25.07 8.71 -21.11
N VAL A 15 23.88 8.13 -20.94
CA VAL A 15 23.72 6.80 -20.34
C VAL A 15 23.84 5.67 -21.39
N PHE A 16 23.65 5.98 -22.66
CA PHE A 16 23.64 4.96 -23.73
C PHE A 16 24.99 4.68 -24.39
N VAL A 17 25.97 5.57 -24.28
CA VAL A 17 27.25 5.44 -25.01
C VAL A 17 28.27 4.44 -24.44
N PRO A 18 28.34 4.13 -23.12
CA PRO A 18 29.33 3.17 -22.63
C PRO A 18 28.88 1.70 -22.68
N LEU A 19 27.61 1.39 -23.02
CA LEU A 19 27.11 0.00 -22.97
C LEU A 19 27.35 -0.79 -24.28
N THR A 20 27.64 -0.12 -25.39
CA THR A 20 27.87 -0.81 -26.68
C THR A 20 29.30 -1.35 -26.87
N SER A 21 30.27 -0.89 -26.08
CA SER A 21 31.66 -1.34 -26.18
C SER A 21 32.05 -2.58 -25.35
N LEU A 22 31.18 -3.00 -24.42
CA LEU A 22 31.45 -4.16 -23.55
C LEU A 22 30.98 -5.51 -24.09
N ASN A 23 30.18 -5.52 -25.17
CA ASN A 23 29.64 -6.78 -25.72
C ASN A 23 30.52 -7.47 -26.76
N ALA A 24 31.55 -6.82 -27.25
CA ALA A 24 32.39 -7.42 -28.31
C ALA A 24 33.49 -8.37 -27.79
N GLN A 25 33.91 -8.27 -26.53
CA GLN A 25 34.99 -9.09 -25.98
C GLN A 25 34.55 -10.40 -25.29
N LYS A 26 33.28 -10.54 -24.92
CA LYS A 26 32.77 -11.75 -24.22
C LYS A 26 32.30 -12.87 -25.16
N ALA A 27 31.96 -12.55 -26.40
CA ALA A 27 31.47 -13.56 -27.34
C ALA A 27 32.59 -14.51 -27.85
N ASP A 28 33.82 -14.02 -27.92
CA ASP A 28 34.93 -14.79 -28.47
C ASP A 28 35.55 -15.79 -27.46
N THR A 29 35.49 -15.47 -26.16
CA THR A 29 35.98 -16.39 -25.11
C THR A 29 35.04 -17.57 -24.87
N LEU A 30 33.73 -17.38 -25.05
CA LEU A 30 32.75 -18.47 -24.92
C LEU A 30 32.77 -19.44 -26.11
N LYS A 31 33.05 -18.95 -27.31
CA LYS A 31 33.21 -19.82 -28.49
C LYS A 31 34.50 -20.68 -28.43
N ARG A 32 35.59 -20.18 -27.83
CA ARG A 32 36.83 -20.97 -27.67
C ARG A 32 36.71 -22.05 -26.60
N GLN A 33 35.96 -21.85 -25.54
CA GLN A 33 35.72 -22.88 -24.50
C GLN A 33 34.81 -24.02 -25.00
N LEU A 34 33.84 -23.73 -25.87
CA LEU A 34 32.96 -24.75 -26.45
C LEU A 34 33.65 -25.61 -27.52
N GLN A 35 34.67 -25.09 -28.18
CA GLN A 35 35.44 -25.86 -29.18
C GLN A 35 36.46 -26.85 -28.58
N VAL A 36 36.89 -26.63 -27.32
CA VAL A 36 37.84 -27.54 -26.64
C VAL A 36 37.18 -28.79 -26.06
N VAL A 37 35.87 -28.76 -25.83
CA VAL A 37 35.13 -29.89 -25.23
C VAL A 37 34.61 -30.90 -26.23
N THR A 38 34.65 -30.59 -27.54
CA THR A 38 34.12 -31.46 -28.61
C THR A 38 35.17 -32.28 -29.36
N SER A 39 36.45 -32.28 -28.97
CA SER A 39 37.51 -32.98 -29.70
C SER A 39 38.16 -34.17 -28.97
N GLU A 40 37.59 -34.65 -27.86
CA GLU A 40 38.02 -35.95 -27.32
C GLU A 40 37.19 -37.09 -27.93
N GLU A 41 37.78 -37.79 -28.91
CA GLU A 41 37.28 -39.08 -29.38
C GLU A 41 37.45 -40.13 -28.29
N VAL A 42 36.34 -40.53 -27.70
CA VAL A 42 36.27 -41.67 -26.78
C VAL A 42 36.33 -42.95 -27.65
N LYS A 43 37.45 -43.66 -27.65
CA LYS A 43 37.54 -45.01 -28.21
C LYS A 43 36.76 -45.96 -27.31
N LEU A 44 35.58 -46.37 -27.77
CA LEU A 44 34.78 -47.41 -27.13
C LEU A 44 35.39 -48.78 -27.41
N SER A 45 35.83 -49.50 -26.38
CA SER A 45 36.13 -50.91 -26.47
C SER A 45 34.82 -51.71 -26.45
N GLU A 46 34.70 -52.68 -27.36
CA GLU A 46 33.55 -53.58 -27.47
C GLU A 46 33.44 -54.48 -26.23
N GLN A 47 32.70 -54.03 -25.21
CA GLN A 47 32.10 -54.89 -24.22
C GLN A 47 30.59 -54.70 -24.28
N LYS A 48 29.85 -55.81 -24.44
CA LYS A 48 28.40 -55.84 -24.45
C LYS A 48 27.86 -55.16 -23.21
N ALA A 49 27.39 -53.91 -23.38
CA ALA A 49 26.75 -53.17 -22.33
C ALA A 49 25.27 -53.58 -22.26
N LEU A 50 24.85 -54.01 -21.09
CA LEU A 50 23.46 -54.06 -20.70
C LEU A 50 22.86 -52.62 -20.83
N PRO A 51 21.63 -52.46 -21.32
CA PRO A 51 21.03 -51.16 -21.46
C PRO A 51 20.68 -50.61 -20.05
N LEU A 52 21.62 -49.94 -19.43
CA LEU A 52 21.34 -49.05 -18.33
C LEU A 52 20.61 -47.83 -18.90
N ALA A 53 19.27 -47.83 -18.79
CA ALA A 53 18.47 -46.64 -19.03
C ALA A 53 18.83 -45.64 -17.94
N LEU A 54 19.88 -44.88 -18.15
CA LEU A 54 20.14 -43.66 -17.39
C LEU A 54 19.01 -42.67 -17.71
N LYS A 55 18.00 -42.65 -16.87
CA LYS A 55 17.05 -41.52 -16.83
C LYS A 55 17.87 -40.32 -16.38
N PHE A 56 18.44 -39.59 -17.31
CA PHE A 56 18.88 -38.23 -17.03
C PHE A 56 17.63 -37.44 -16.59
N ARG A 57 17.47 -37.25 -15.30
CA ARG A 57 16.65 -36.14 -14.81
C ARG A 57 17.40 -34.89 -15.29
N VAL A 58 16.92 -34.30 -16.38
CA VAL A 58 17.23 -32.90 -16.67
C VAL A 58 16.92 -32.16 -15.40
N PRO A 59 17.89 -31.50 -14.73
CA PRO A 59 17.57 -30.68 -13.58
C PRO A 59 16.51 -29.70 -14.07
N GLU A 60 15.33 -29.77 -13.44
CA GLU A 60 14.29 -28.79 -13.70
C GLU A 60 14.98 -27.43 -13.60
N LYS A 61 14.92 -26.67 -14.71
CA LYS A 61 15.35 -25.26 -14.70
C LYS A 61 14.81 -24.70 -13.39
N PRO A 62 15.65 -24.17 -12.48
CA PRO A 62 15.12 -23.54 -11.29
C PRO A 62 14.14 -22.49 -11.79
N THR A 63 12.87 -22.71 -11.51
CA THR A 63 11.85 -21.70 -11.74
C THR A 63 12.25 -20.56 -10.83
N LEU A 64 12.94 -19.59 -11.39
CA LEU A 64 13.18 -18.31 -10.72
C LEU A 64 11.79 -17.87 -10.29
N PRO A 65 11.57 -17.58 -8.99
CA PRO A 65 10.27 -17.06 -8.54
C PRO A 65 9.93 -15.91 -9.45
N ALA A 66 8.76 -15.97 -10.08
CA ALA A 66 8.32 -14.95 -11.02
C ALA A 66 8.43 -13.61 -10.29
N PHE A 67 9.43 -12.84 -10.69
CA PHE A 67 9.66 -11.52 -10.16
C PHE A 67 8.50 -10.67 -10.67
N GLN A 68 7.55 -10.34 -9.80
CA GLN A 68 6.46 -9.43 -10.11
C GLN A 68 6.91 -8.00 -9.77
N PRO A 69 7.41 -7.22 -10.74
CA PRO A 69 7.88 -5.85 -10.50
C PRO A 69 6.76 -4.93 -10.01
N SER A 70 5.52 -5.23 -10.37
CA SER A 70 4.34 -4.47 -9.96
C SER A 70 4.11 -4.41 -8.44
N SER A 71 4.54 -5.43 -7.70
CA SER A 71 4.46 -5.42 -6.23
C SER A 71 5.49 -4.51 -5.56
N LEU A 72 6.52 -4.10 -6.33
CA LEU A 72 7.62 -3.29 -5.83
C LEU A 72 7.44 -1.80 -6.14
N LEU A 73 6.60 -1.46 -7.13
CA LEU A 73 6.31 -0.08 -7.53
C LEU A 73 5.09 0.50 -6.83
N LYS A 74 4.40 -0.26 -6.03
CA LYS A 74 3.41 0.30 -5.12
C LYS A 74 4.16 1.07 -4.03
N SER A 75 4.47 2.32 -4.32
CA SER A 75 4.63 3.36 -3.33
C SER A 75 3.26 3.57 -2.68
N GLU A 76 2.80 2.57 -1.96
CA GLU A 76 1.72 2.78 -1.03
C GLU A 76 2.25 3.78 -0.02
N SER A 77 1.54 4.88 0.14
CA SER A 77 1.73 5.83 1.22
C SER A 77 2.11 5.04 2.47
N PHE A 78 3.23 5.40 3.07
CA PHE A 78 3.74 4.76 4.27
C PHE A 78 2.62 4.75 5.31
N GLN A 79 1.88 3.68 5.37
CA GLN A 79 1.05 3.37 6.51
C GLN A 79 1.96 2.65 7.50
N ALA A 80 2.50 3.42 8.41
CA ALA A 80 3.04 2.89 9.64
C ALA A 80 1.89 2.34 10.49
N SER A 81 1.19 1.35 9.96
CA SER A 81 0.45 0.46 10.83
C SER A 81 1.51 -0.27 11.65
N PRO A 82 1.63 -0.01 12.95
CA PRO A 82 2.66 -0.63 13.79
C PRO A 82 2.59 -2.15 13.80
N TYR A 83 1.59 -2.72 13.14
CA TYR A 83 1.37 -4.15 13.07
C TYR A 83 0.82 -4.56 11.70
N LYS A 84 1.69 -4.65 10.71
CA LYS A 84 1.38 -5.46 9.55
C LYS A 84 1.56 -6.92 9.97
N MET A 85 0.59 -7.48 10.69
CA MET A 85 0.52 -8.94 10.81
C MET A 85 0.40 -9.51 9.40
N LEU A 86 1.12 -10.59 9.16
CA LEU A 86 0.92 -11.39 7.96
C LEU A 86 -0.58 -11.62 7.80
N SER A 87 -1.12 -11.32 6.63
CA SER A 87 -2.51 -11.65 6.32
C SER A 87 -2.78 -13.10 6.71
N PRO A 88 -3.90 -13.41 7.36
CA PRO A 88 -4.24 -14.80 7.72
C PRO A 88 -4.11 -15.76 6.54
N LEU A 89 -4.43 -15.29 5.32
CA LEU A 89 -4.27 -16.04 4.07
C LEU A 89 -2.82 -16.41 3.73
N GLN A 90 -1.84 -15.62 4.17
CA GLN A 90 -0.41 -15.94 3.97
C GLN A 90 0.07 -17.09 4.87
N THR A 91 -0.71 -17.46 5.87
CA THR A 91 -0.40 -18.58 6.76
C THR A 91 -0.82 -19.93 6.17
N LEU A 92 -1.78 -19.93 5.25
CA LEU A 92 -2.15 -21.08 4.43
C LEU A 92 -1.35 -21.01 3.13
N LEU A 93 -0.17 -21.60 3.12
CA LEU A 93 0.66 -21.66 1.91
C LEU A 93 -0.06 -22.44 0.81
N PRO A 94 -0.04 -21.98 -0.44
CA PRO A 94 -0.52 -22.76 -1.56
C PRO A 94 0.22 -24.11 -1.60
N GLY A 95 -0.52 -25.21 -1.69
CA GLY A 95 0.05 -26.56 -1.77
C GLY A 95 0.33 -27.24 -0.43
N THR A 96 0.02 -26.63 0.73
CA THR A 96 -0.02 -27.35 2.00
C THR A 96 -1.30 -28.18 2.11
N GLN A 97 -1.20 -29.35 2.73
CA GLN A 97 -2.36 -30.21 3.04
C GLN A 97 -3.20 -29.67 4.23
N ASP A 98 -2.77 -28.56 4.83
CA ASP A 98 -3.47 -27.95 5.95
C ASP A 98 -4.76 -27.30 5.47
N LEU A 99 -5.88 -27.70 6.06
CA LEU A 99 -7.21 -27.20 5.75
C LEU A 99 -7.59 -25.97 6.59
N GLY A 100 -6.83 -25.69 7.64
CA GLY A 100 -7.11 -24.56 8.50
C GLY A 100 -6.03 -24.29 9.53
N PHE A 101 -6.22 -23.18 10.24
CA PHE A 101 -5.39 -22.80 11.38
C PHE A 101 -6.18 -21.99 12.39
N VAL A 102 -5.74 -22.05 13.64
CA VAL A 102 -6.16 -21.14 14.72
C VAL A 102 -4.90 -20.63 15.41
N ARG A 103 -4.85 -19.32 15.63
CA ARG A 103 -3.78 -18.64 16.34
C ARG A 103 -4.36 -17.76 17.43
N LEU A 104 -3.89 -17.94 18.64
CA LEU A 104 -4.27 -17.16 19.82
C LEU A 104 -3.03 -16.58 20.45
N GLY A 105 -3.11 -15.38 21.00
CA GLY A 105 -2.02 -14.83 21.76
C GLY A 105 -2.47 -13.77 22.75
N LEU A 106 -1.69 -13.67 23.81
CA LEU A 106 -1.85 -12.73 24.89
C LEU A 106 -0.54 -11.97 25.11
N GLY A 107 -0.64 -10.73 25.46
CA GLY A 107 0.52 -9.87 25.65
C GLY A 107 0.46 -9.04 26.91
N VAL A 108 1.59 -8.39 27.17
CA VAL A 108 1.74 -7.45 28.29
C VAL A 108 0.77 -6.29 28.11
N LYS A 109 0.27 -5.75 29.23
CA LYS A 109 -0.69 -4.64 29.26
C LYS A 109 -2.04 -4.95 28.56
N TYR A 110 -2.46 -6.24 28.60
CA TYR A 110 -3.77 -6.68 28.05
C TYR A 110 -3.87 -6.67 26.52
N ASN A 111 -2.77 -6.82 25.81
CA ASN A 111 -2.84 -7.08 24.38
C ASN A 111 -3.36 -8.51 24.14
N ALA A 112 -4.25 -8.67 23.19
CA ALA A 112 -4.76 -9.98 22.79
C ALA A 112 -4.95 -10.03 21.28
N TYR A 113 -4.74 -11.19 20.69
CA TYR A 113 -5.10 -11.43 19.30
C TYR A 113 -5.66 -12.83 19.09
N LEU A 114 -6.54 -12.92 18.12
CA LEU A 114 -7.13 -14.15 17.60
C LEU A 114 -7.05 -14.10 16.08
N SER A 115 -6.52 -15.14 15.46
CA SER A 115 -6.57 -15.31 14.02
C SER A 115 -6.94 -16.75 13.71
N ALA A 116 -7.89 -16.93 12.80
CA ALA A 116 -8.32 -18.26 12.37
C ALA A 116 -8.62 -18.24 10.86
N GLY A 117 -8.38 -19.36 10.22
CA GLY A 117 -8.71 -19.55 8.82
C GLY A 117 -9.04 -21.00 8.54
N VAL A 118 -9.94 -21.21 7.60
CA VAL A 118 -10.32 -22.54 7.12
C VAL A 118 -10.49 -22.53 5.61
N ARG A 119 -10.10 -23.61 4.97
CA ARG A 119 -10.20 -23.86 3.53
C ARG A 119 -11.17 -25.01 3.26
N PRO A 120 -12.50 -24.75 3.31
CA PRO A 120 -13.49 -25.80 3.17
C PRO A 120 -13.58 -26.37 1.75
N ILE A 121 -13.14 -25.60 0.73
CA ILE A 121 -13.03 -26.09 -0.65
C ILE A 121 -11.57 -26.02 -1.05
N HIS A 122 -11.00 -27.17 -1.37
CA HIS A 122 -9.63 -27.29 -1.85
C HIS A 122 -9.57 -28.34 -2.96
N SER A 123 -9.56 -27.87 -4.19
CA SER A 123 -9.39 -28.71 -5.39
C SER A 123 -8.44 -28.03 -6.35
N ASP A 124 -8.00 -28.74 -7.37
CA ASP A 124 -7.13 -28.19 -8.42
C ASP A 124 -7.80 -27.02 -9.19
N LYS A 125 -9.13 -26.98 -9.19
CA LYS A 125 -9.92 -25.98 -9.92
C LYS A 125 -10.51 -24.91 -9.02
N SER A 126 -10.72 -25.16 -7.74
CA SER A 126 -11.45 -24.24 -6.86
C SER A 126 -10.91 -24.24 -5.45
N VAL A 127 -10.78 -23.06 -4.89
CA VAL A 127 -10.36 -22.84 -3.50
C VAL A 127 -11.31 -21.84 -2.86
N LEU A 128 -11.79 -22.17 -1.66
CA LEU A 128 -12.53 -21.23 -0.80
C LEU A 128 -11.77 -21.09 0.51
N ASP A 129 -11.35 -19.88 0.83
CA ASP A 129 -10.74 -19.52 2.09
C ASP A 129 -11.69 -18.64 2.90
N ILE A 130 -11.91 -18.98 4.17
CA ILE A 130 -12.66 -18.17 5.13
C ILE A 130 -11.72 -17.84 6.27
N TYR A 131 -11.68 -16.59 6.71
CA TYR A 131 -10.76 -16.14 7.75
C TYR A 131 -11.40 -15.13 8.68
N LEU A 132 -10.91 -15.15 9.91
CA LEU A 132 -11.21 -14.22 10.98
C LEU A 132 -9.90 -13.71 11.57
N ASP A 133 -9.80 -12.41 11.79
CA ASP A 133 -8.71 -11.78 12.53
C ASP A 133 -9.28 -10.82 13.55
N GLY A 134 -8.75 -10.82 14.76
CA GLY A 134 -9.17 -9.94 15.83
C GLY A 134 -7.97 -9.52 16.68
N ARG A 135 -7.90 -8.24 17.00
CA ARG A 135 -6.88 -7.68 17.87
C ARG A 135 -7.50 -6.72 18.86
N TYR A 136 -7.01 -6.81 20.07
CA TYR A 136 -7.23 -5.85 21.13
C TYR A 136 -5.88 -5.36 21.64
N THR A 137 -5.71 -4.05 21.71
CA THR A 137 -4.52 -3.40 22.26
C THR A 137 -4.95 -2.38 23.29
N ARG A 138 -4.30 -2.40 24.45
CA ARG A 138 -4.48 -1.41 25.52
C ARG A 138 -3.13 -0.99 26.04
N TYR A 139 -2.87 0.30 26.08
CA TYR A 139 -1.64 0.84 26.61
C TYR A 139 -1.88 2.21 27.27
N GLN A 140 -0.95 2.60 28.12
CA GLN A 140 -0.93 3.91 28.75
C GLN A 140 0.07 4.80 28.01
N LEU A 141 -0.29 6.03 27.79
CA LEU A 141 0.62 7.04 27.25
C LEU A 141 1.70 7.37 28.28
N GLU A 142 2.98 7.18 27.90
CA GLU A 142 4.10 7.48 28.78
C GLU A 142 4.44 8.98 28.80
N HIS A 143 4.22 9.67 27.69
CA HIS A 143 4.46 11.11 27.55
C HIS A 143 3.40 11.72 26.64
N PRO A 144 2.21 12.07 27.16
CA PRO A 144 1.26 12.82 26.36
C PRO A 144 1.86 14.21 26.09
N LEU A 145 1.92 14.61 24.82
CA LEU A 145 2.34 15.96 24.42
C LEU A 145 1.46 17.05 25.09
N PHE A 146 0.26 16.66 25.51
CA PHE A 146 -0.77 17.48 26.13
C PHE A 146 -1.22 16.84 27.44
N ALA A 147 -0.34 16.75 28.39
CA ALA A 147 -0.66 16.25 29.73
C ALA A 147 -1.36 17.33 30.57
N ALA A 148 -2.61 17.51 30.40
CA ALA A 148 -3.43 17.93 31.51
C ALA A 148 -3.50 16.77 32.51
N GLU A 149 -3.16 17.01 33.74
CA GLU A 149 -3.17 16.24 34.99
C GLU A 149 -4.14 15.04 35.15
N GLN A 150 -4.56 14.37 34.07
CA GLN A 150 -5.49 13.26 34.13
C GLN A 150 -4.76 11.92 34.11
N ASP A 151 -4.75 11.31 35.25
CA ASP A 151 -4.22 10.00 35.66
C ASP A 151 -4.74 8.80 34.83
N ASN A 152 -5.47 9.00 33.73
CA ASN A 152 -6.18 7.96 32.98
C ASN A 152 -5.99 8.00 31.45
N SER A 153 -4.83 8.33 30.97
CA SER A 153 -4.51 8.33 29.53
C SER A 153 -4.36 6.91 28.94
N GLN A 154 -5.43 6.09 29.04
CA GLN A 154 -5.43 4.75 28.48
C GLN A 154 -5.98 4.75 27.05
N ILE A 155 -5.16 4.35 26.10
CA ILE A 155 -5.58 4.09 24.73
C ILE A 155 -6.05 2.65 24.59
N LYS A 156 -7.18 2.47 23.93
CA LYS A 156 -7.77 1.17 23.59
C LYS A 156 -8.01 1.11 22.09
N GLU A 157 -7.47 0.11 21.47
CA GLU A 157 -7.65 -0.14 20.06
C GLU A 157 -8.23 -1.54 19.86
N HIS A 158 -9.27 -1.63 19.04
CA HIS A 158 -9.90 -2.88 18.66
C HIS A 158 -9.93 -2.93 17.13
N ARG A 159 -9.54 -4.05 16.58
CA ARG A 159 -9.65 -4.30 15.15
C ARG A 159 -10.13 -5.72 14.93
N TYR A 160 -11.15 -5.87 14.09
CA TYR A 160 -11.70 -7.16 13.70
C TYR A 160 -11.83 -7.20 12.19
N SER A 161 -11.54 -8.33 11.60
CA SER A 161 -11.88 -8.59 10.21
C SER A 161 -12.40 -10.00 10.05
N LEU A 162 -13.40 -10.16 9.21
CA LEU A 162 -13.97 -11.42 8.78
C LEU A 162 -14.05 -11.38 7.26
N GLY A 163 -13.51 -12.40 6.59
CA GLY A 163 -13.55 -12.43 5.14
C GLY A 163 -13.67 -13.83 4.58
N ALA A 164 -14.10 -13.87 3.32
CA ALA A 164 -14.12 -15.06 2.50
C ALA A 164 -13.55 -14.72 1.12
N GLN A 165 -12.74 -15.61 0.59
CA GLN A 165 -12.20 -15.50 -0.76
C GLN A 165 -12.40 -16.82 -1.49
N TYR A 166 -13.07 -16.76 -2.64
CA TYR A 166 -13.26 -17.88 -3.54
C TYR A 166 -12.49 -17.63 -4.83
N THR A 167 -11.73 -18.61 -5.26
CA THR A 167 -11.07 -18.61 -6.57
C THR A 167 -11.41 -19.89 -7.30
N SER A 168 -11.71 -19.78 -8.59
CA SER A 168 -12.04 -20.94 -9.41
C SER A 168 -11.51 -20.78 -10.82
N VAL A 169 -11.15 -21.89 -11.42
CA VAL A 169 -10.85 -22.01 -12.85
C VAL A 169 -12.09 -22.51 -13.55
N LEU A 170 -12.63 -21.70 -14.43
CA LEU A 170 -13.84 -22.00 -15.22
C LEU A 170 -13.41 -22.52 -16.60
N GLY A 171 -13.66 -23.80 -16.87
CA GLY A 171 -13.06 -24.45 -18.04
C GLY A 171 -11.56 -24.56 -17.88
N ASP A 172 -10.82 -24.38 -18.95
CA ASP A 172 -9.34 -24.42 -18.95
C ASP A 172 -8.71 -23.01 -19.04
N ASP A 173 -9.49 -22.01 -19.42
CA ASP A 173 -9.01 -20.74 -19.91
C ASP A 173 -9.38 -19.54 -19.02
N HIS A 174 -10.40 -19.65 -18.19
CA HIS A 174 -10.92 -18.52 -17.42
C HIS A 174 -10.63 -18.67 -15.95
N SER A 175 -10.36 -17.57 -15.26
CA SER A 175 -10.27 -17.51 -13.82
C SER A 175 -11.34 -16.59 -13.23
N LEU A 176 -11.98 -17.06 -12.16
CA LEU A 176 -12.96 -16.33 -11.37
C LEU A 176 -12.43 -16.14 -9.96
N GLY A 177 -12.40 -14.91 -9.48
CA GLY A 177 -12.12 -14.56 -8.10
C GLY A 177 -13.31 -13.82 -7.50
N LEU A 178 -13.69 -14.17 -6.27
CA LEU A 178 -14.69 -13.45 -5.48
C LEU A 178 -14.12 -13.23 -4.07
N LYS A 179 -14.26 -12.04 -3.54
CA LYS A 179 -13.84 -11.70 -2.18
C LYS A 179 -14.92 -10.88 -1.50
N ALA A 180 -15.27 -11.26 -0.28
CA ALA A 180 -16.07 -10.47 0.63
C ALA A 180 -15.32 -10.30 1.95
N GLU A 181 -15.24 -9.08 2.47
CA GLU A 181 -14.55 -8.78 3.72
C GLU A 181 -15.32 -7.72 4.50
N TYR A 182 -15.49 -7.97 5.78
CA TYR A 182 -15.97 -7.00 6.74
C TYR A 182 -14.86 -6.71 7.74
N SER A 183 -14.60 -5.45 8.03
CA SER A 183 -13.69 -5.01 9.07
C SER A 183 -14.32 -3.95 9.95
N ALA A 184 -14.00 -3.99 11.22
CA ALA A 184 -14.40 -3.00 12.20
C ALA A 184 -13.18 -2.58 13.02
N GLU A 185 -13.01 -1.28 13.15
CA GLU A 185 -11.92 -0.69 13.92
C GLU A 185 -12.50 0.33 14.90
N ARG A 186 -11.94 0.34 16.08
CA ARG A 186 -12.24 1.32 17.12
C ARG A 186 -10.97 1.75 17.80
N HIS A 187 -10.74 3.04 17.93
CA HIS A 187 -9.65 3.60 18.70
C HIS A 187 -10.08 4.84 19.48
N ASN A 188 -9.34 5.13 20.53
CA ASN A 188 -9.52 6.34 21.33
C ASN A 188 -8.52 7.41 20.86
N TYR A 189 -8.86 8.67 21.10
CA TYR A 189 -7.94 9.78 20.88
C TYR A 189 -7.06 10.04 22.11
N ASN A 190 -5.79 10.41 21.87
CA ASN A 190 -4.81 10.58 22.94
C ASN A 190 -5.20 11.59 24.01
N ALA A 191 -5.65 12.77 23.63
CA ALA A 191 -6.03 13.82 24.57
C ALA A 191 -7.43 13.59 25.20
N HIS A 192 -8.24 12.72 24.61
CA HIS A 192 -9.58 12.38 25.07
C HIS A 192 -9.84 10.88 25.04
N PRO A 193 -9.41 10.14 26.08
CA PRO A 193 -9.58 8.69 26.13
C PRO A 193 -11.06 8.24 26.13
N THR A 194 -12.00 9.14 26.42
CA THR A 194 -13.44 8.89 26.30
C THR A 194 -13.97 9.12 24.89
N ALA A 195 -13.31 9.95 24.09
CA ALA A 195 -13.66 10.14 22.69
C ALA A 195 -13.16 8.95 21.87
N THR A 196 -14.04 8.34 21.11
CA THR A 196 -13.73 7.16 20.32
C THR A 196 -14.18 7.33 18.90
N LEU A 197 -13.33 6.92 17.97
CA LEU A 197 -13.72 6.70 16.58
C LEU A 197 -14.02 5.22 16.40
N LYS A 198 -15.15 4.92 15.78
CA LYS A 198 -15.50 3.58 15.30
C LYS A 198 -15.67 3.67 13.80
N HIS A 199 -15.01 2.81 13.08
CA HIS A 199 -15.24 2.73 11.66
C HIS A 199 -15.46 1.28 11.25
N ASN A 200 -16.44 1.06 10.39
CA ASN A 200 -16.77 -0.24 9.84
C ASN A 200 -16.60 -0.16 8.32
N GLN A 201 -16.06 -1.19 7.76
CA GLN A 201 -15.87 -1.29 6.32
C GLN A 201 -16.35 -2.65 5.84
N PHE A 202 -17.10 -2.65 4.76
CA PHE A 202 -17.46 -3.84 4.00
C PHE A 202 -16.91 -3.70 2.58
N VAL A 203 -16.21 -4.73 2.10
CA VAL A 203 -15.67 -4.79 0.74
C VAL A 203 -16.18 -6.04 0.06
N LEU A 204 -16.75 -5.87 -1.12
CA LEU A 204 -17.08 -6.94 -2.04
C LEU A 204 -16.30 -6.71 -3.33
N SER A 205 -15.57 -7.70 -3.81
CA SER A 205 -14.86 -7.60 -5.08
C SER A 205 -14.93 -8.90 -5.86
N GLY A 206 -14.89 -8.79 -7.18
CA GLY A 206 -14.83 -9.90 -8.10
C GLY A 206 -13.71 -9.70 -9.11
N SER A 207 -13.24 -10.76 -9.71
CA SER A 207 -12.37 -10.73 -10.88
C SER A 207 -12.76 -11.85 -11.83
N LEU A 208 -12.77 -11.55 -13.10
CA LEU A 208 -12.97 -12.51 -14.17
C LEU A 208 -11.96 -12.20 -15.27
N ASP A 209 -11.14 -13.14 -15.65
CA ASP A 209 -10.17 -12.97 -16.70
C ASP A 209 -9.96 -14.26 -17.50
N ASN A 210 -9.35 -14.14 -18.66
CA ASN A 210 -8.94 -15.25 -19.51
C ASN A 210 -7.41 -15.31 -19.70
N ALA A 211 -6.65 -14.87 -18.70
CA ALA A 211 -5.18 -14.83 -18.78
C ALA A 211 -4.53 -16.21 -18.99
N ARG A 212 -5.27 -17.29 -18.77
CA ARG A 212 -4.84 -18.68 -19.01
C ARG A 212 -4.96 -19.13 -20.46
N ALA A 213 -5.79 -18.47 -21.26
CA ALA A 213 -6.02 -18.78 -22.66
C ALA A 213 -4.86 -18.26 -23.52
N LYS A 214 -3.75 -19.02 -23.58
CA LYS A 214 -2.53 -18.61 -24.31
C LYS A 214 -2.73 -18.40 -25.81
N ASP A 215 -3.65 -19.16 -26.39
CA ASP A 215 -3.93 -19.16 -27.83
C ASP A 215 -5.14 -18.28 -28.21
N ALA A 216 -5.75 -17.59 -27.24
CA ALA A 216 -6.89 -16.74 -27.51
C ALA A 216 -6.46 -15.45 -28.22
N ASP A 217 -7.17 -15.09 -29.28
CA ASP A 217 -6.99 -13.79 -29.96
C ASP A 217 -7.46 -12.63 -29.10
N TRP A 218 -8.44 -12.87 -28.23
CA TRP A 218 -8.99 -11.88 -27.32
C TRP A 218 -8.52 -12.14 -25.89
N THR A 219 -8.03 -11.09 -25.25
CA THR A 219 -7.72 -11.07 -23.82
C THR A 219 -8.66 -10.10 -23.13
N TYR A 220 -9.17 -10.49 -21.97
CA TYR A 220 -10.01 -9.62 -21.17
C TYR A 220 -9.80 -9.84 -19.68
N SER A 221 -10.04 -8.78 -18.93
CA SER A 221 -10.22 -8.83 -17.50
C SER A 221 -11.34 -7.91 -17.07
N PHE A 222 -12.08 -8.30 -16.03
CA PHE A 222 -13.14 -7.49 -15.44
C PHE A 222 -13.07 -7.61 -13.93
N THR A 223 -12.98 -6.46 -13.24
CA THR A 223 -12.79 -6.40 -11.79
C THR A 223 -13.79 -5.40 -11.19
N PRO A 224 -15.02 -5.84 -10.85
CA PRO A 224 -15.94 -5.04 -10.06
C PRO A 224 -15.56 -5.03 -8.60
N SER A 225 -15.72 -3.90 -7.93
CA SER A 225 -15.57 -3.79 -6.48
C SER A 225 -16.56 -2.80 -5.90
N PHE A 226 -17.06 -3.12 -4.73
CA PHE A 226 -17.90 -2.25 -3.93
C PHE A 226 -17.33 -2.16 -2.52
N ARG A 227 -17.15 -0.95 -2.02
CA ARG A 227 -16.74 -0.68 -0.64
C ARG A 227 -17.80 0.19 0.02
N TYR A 228 -18.24 -0.24 1.19
CA TYR A 228 -19.08 0.56 2.07
C TYR A 228 -18.29 0.87 3.35
N VAL A 229 -18.25 2.13 3.75
CA VAL A 229 -17.60 2.59 4.97
C VAL A 229 -18.62 3.35 5.79
N SER A 230 -18.74 3.06 7.06
CA SER A 230 -19.51 3.84 8.02
C SER A 230 -18.65 4.21 9.21
N VAL A 231 -18.76 5.46 9.64
CA VAL A 231 -17.98 6.00 10.73
C VAL A 231 -18.91 6.53 11.79
N ASN A 232 -18.66 6.13 13.04
CA ASN A 232 -19.33 6.69 14.21
C ASN A 232 -18.27 7.37 15.06
N GLY A 233 -18.26 8.70 15.11
CA GLY A 233 -17.19 9.46 15.74
C GLY A 233 -17.64 10.48 16.75
N LEU A 234 -16.77 10.72 17.75
CA LEU A 234 -16.76 11.90 18.64
C LEU A 234 -18.07 12.16 19.40
N ARG A 235 -18.76 11.11 19.85
CA ARG A 235 -20.05 11.23 20.56
C ARG A 235 -20.04 12.17 21.77
N ASN A 236 -18.89 12.42 22.38
CA ASN A 236 -18.78 13.23 23.60
C ASN A 236 -18.53 14.73 23.35
N MET A 237 -18.49 15.16 22.10
CA MET A 237 -18.25 16.57 21.73
C MET A 237 -19.52 17.34 21.36
N ASN A 238 -20.70 16.90 21.77
CA ASN A 238 -22.03 17.49 21.44
C ASN A 238 -22.31 17.63 19.93
N ARG A 239 -21.54 16.94 19.08
CA ARG A 239 -21.68 16.98 17.63
C ARG A 239 -21.60 15.56 17.10
N TYR A 240 -22.68 15.10 16.48
CA TYR A 240 -22.78 13.75 15.92
C TYR A 240 -22.53 13.85 14.41
N LEU A 241 -21.43 13.28 13.95
CA LEU A 241 -21.20 13.05 12.55
C LEU A 241 -20.97 11.56 12.35
N ASP A 242 -21.85 10.94 11.64
CA ASP A 242 -21.81 9.52 11.31
C ASP A 242 -21.75 9.37 9.77
N PRO A 243 -20.66 9.82 9.11
CA PRO A 243 -20.59 9.74 7.66
C PRO A 243 -20.58 8.29 7.19
N ALA A 244 -21.34 8.04 6.12
CA ALA A 244 -21.34 6.78 5.44
C ALA A 244 -21.00 6.99 3.96
N GLU A 245 -20.12 6.14 3.41
CA GLU A 245 -19.64 6.18 2.04
C GLU A 245 -19.95 4.86 1.34
N GLY A 246 -20.51 4.93 0.15
CA GLY A 246 -20.52 3.83 -0.80
C GLY A 246 -19.60 4.15 -1.98
N ASN A 247 -18.72 3.24 -2.35
CA ASN A 247 -17.75 3.40 -3.43
C ASN A 247 -17.85 2.16 -4.36
N LEU A 248 -18.43 2.37 -5.54
CA LEU A 248 -18.52 1.38 -6.60
C LEU A 248 -17.42 1.64 -7.63
N LYS A 249 -16.61 0.65 -7.92
CA LYS A 249 -15.55 0.71 -8.93
C LYS A 249 -15.67 -0.49 -9.87
N LEU A 250 -15.69 -0.21 -11.16
CA LEU A 250 -15.68 -1.21 -12.22
C LEU A 250 -14.45 -0.97 -13.08
N GLU A 251 -13.58 -1.94 -13.18
CA GLU A 251 -12.40 -1.91 -14.02
C GLU A 251 -12.46 -3.06 -15.01
N GLY A 252 -12.07 -2.80 -16.24
CA GLY A 252 -12.03 -3.82 -17.28
C GLY A 252 -10.94 -3.54 -18.29
N MET A 253 -10.42 -4.57 -18.88
CA MET A 253 -9.48 -4.53 -20.00
C MET A 253 -10.01 -5.43 -21.11
N LEU A 254 -9.92 -4.95 -22.32
CA LEU A 254 -10.17 -5.72 -23.53
C LEU A 254 -9.02 -5.54 -24.50
N GLY A 255 -8.41 -6.62 -24.93
CA GLY A 255 -7.32 -6.62 -25.89
C GLY A 255 -7.54 -7.61 -27.01
N TYR A 256 -7.05 -7.28 -28.18
CA TYR A 256 -7.04 -8.13 -29.36
C TYR A 256 -5.62 -8.34 -29.85
N LYS A 257 -5.21 -9.60 -29.99
CA LYS A 257 -3.89 -10.01 -30.44
C LYS A 257 -3.83 -9.95 -31.97
N LEU A 258 -3.11 -8.96 -32.49
CA LEU A 258 -2.90 -8.81 -33.93
C LEU A 258 -1.80 -9.72 -34.47
N SER A 259 -0.81 -10.03 -33.61
CA SER A 259 0.27 -10.99 -33.90
C SER A 259 0.84 -11.50 -32.58
N GLU A 260 1.78 -12.44 -32.62
CA GLU A 260 2.48 -12.91 -31.42
C GLU A 260 3.19 -11.80 -30.63
N THR A 261 3.53 -10.70 -31.32
CA THR A 261 4.30 -9.58 -30.75
C THR A 261 3.48 -8.29 -30.59
N MET A 262 2.18 -8.32 -30.96
CA MET A 262 1.39 -7.09 -31.02
C MET A 262 -0.02 -7.32 -30.50
N LEU A 263 -0.38 -6.58 -29.45
CA LEU A 263 -1.69 -6.54 -28.86
C LEU A 263 -2.23 -5.10 -28.89
N VAL A 264 -3.46 -4.90 -29.32
CA VAL A 264 -4.18 -3.62 -29.25
C VAL A 264 -5.35 -3.76 -28.31
N GLY A 265 -5.58 -2.77 -27.47
CA GLY A 265 -6.64 -2.85 -26.49
C GLY A 265 -7.01 -1.53 -25.83
N ALA A 266 -7.90 -1.63 -24.88
CA ALA A 266 -8.28 -0.52 -24.01
C ALA A 266 -8.58 -1.02 -22.60
N ASP A 267 -8.16 -0.24 -21.59
CA ASP A 267 -8.69 -0.37 -20.24
C ASP A 267 -9.82 0.64 -20.05
N LEU A 268 -10.83 0.21 -19.33
CA LEU A 268 -12.00 0.97 -18.95
C LEU A 268 -12.09 1.01 -17.42
N GLY A 269 -12.37 2.18 -16.87
CA GLY A 269 -12.60 2.37 -15.45
C GLY A 269 -13.83 3.25 -15.21
N ILE A 270 -14.70 2.80 -14.32
CA ILE A 270 -15.83 3.60 -13.83
C ILE A 270 -15.75 3.58 -12.31
N GLN A 271 -15.82 4.75 -11.70
CA GLN A 271 -15.90 4.86 -10.25
C GLN A 271 -16.98 5.85 -9.86
N THR A 272 -17.81 5.45 -8.91
CA THR A 272 -18.82 6.34 -8.32
C THR A 272 -18.76 6.23 -6.81
N ILE A 273 -18.66 7.38 -6.14
CA ILE A 273 -18.67 7.51 -4.69
C ILE A 273 -19.88 8.33 -4.31
N PHE A 274 -20.65 7.83 -3.38
CA PHE A 274 -21.83 8.49 -2.83
C PHE A 274 -21.80 8.45 -1.31
N TYR A 275 -22.45 9.43 -0.69
CA TYR A 275 -22.49 9.59 0.75
C TYR A 275 -23.94 9.58 1.25
N GLY A 276 -24.19 9.09 2.47
CA GLY A 276 -25.50 9.07 3.07
C GLY A 276 -25.98 10.47 3.48
N ASP A 277 -27.30 10.67 3.50
CA ASP A 277 -27.92 11.98 3.75
C ASP A 277 -27.70 12.53 5.17
N ASP A 278 -27.42 11.66 6.15
CA ASP A 278 -27.18 12.07 7.55
C ASP A 278 -25.81 12.71 7.78
N SER A 279 -25.05 12.85 6.72
CA SER A 279 -23.64 13.21 6.80
C SER A 279 -23.41 14.65 7.26
N TYR A 280 -24.35 15.59 7.13
CA TYR A 280 -23.97 17.00 7.29
C TYR A 280 -25.04 17.96 7.76
N ARG A 281 -24.97 18.33 9.01
CA ARG A 281 -25.44 19.62 9.50
C ARG A 281 -24.28 20.33 10.20
N MET A 282 -23.52 21.10 9.48
CA MET A 282 -22.54 21.97 10.09
C MET A 282 -23.20 23.33 10.34
N THR A 283 -23.47 23.63 11.60
CA THR A 283 -23.80 24.99 12.00
C THR A 283 -22.49 25.77 12.12
N LEU A 284 -22.18 26.61 11.14
CA LEU A 284 -21.11 27.61 11.25
C LEU A 284 -21.56 28.64 12.29
N GLY A 285 -21.27 28.40 13.57
CA GLY A 285 -21.56 29.33 14.63
C GLY A 285 -20.81 28.94 15.87
N TYR A 286 -19.79 29.69 16.21
CA TYR A 286 -19.21 29.69 17.55
C TYR A 286 -20.34 30.02 18.56
N GLY A 287 -20.80 29.01 19.30
CA GLY A 287 -21.59 29.22 20.52
C GLY A 287 -23.02 29.74 20.36
N ILE A 288 -23.56 29.81 19.14
CA ILE A 288 -24.94 30.19 18.92
C ILE A 288 -25.77 28.93 18.69
N GLU A 289 -26.72 28.62 19.57
CA GLU A 289 -27.71 27.59 19.32
C GLU A 289 -28.41 27.89 17.98
N PRO A 290 -28.69 26.89 17.14
CA PRO A 290 -29.40 27.12 15.90
C PRO A 290 -30.81 27.56 16.24
N THR A 291 -31.10 28.85 16.08
CA THR A 291 -32.48 29.32 16.00
C THR A 291 -33.07 28.77 14.71
N GLU A 292 -34.31 28.25 14.78
CA GLU A 292 -35.02 27.59 13.66
C GLU A 292 -35.12 28.45 12.38
N ASP A 293 -34.87 29.76 12.47
CA ASP A 293 -34.93 30.73 11.36
C ASP A 293 -33.58 31.03 10.66
N ALA A 294 -32.47 30.55 11.17
CA ALA A 294 -31.22 30.70 10.42
C ALA A 294 -31.24 29.73 9.24
N ASN A 295 -31.26 30.26 8.02
CA ASN A 295 -30.94 29.57 6.78
C ASN A 295 -29.58 28.88 6.94
N SER A 296 -29.51 27.81 7.71
CA SER A 296 -28.31 27.00 7.89
C SER A 296 -28.05 26.32 6.59
N LYS A 297 -27.18 26.90 5.77
CA LYS A 297 -26.69 26.27 4.56
C LYS A 297 -26.05 24.94 4.98
N LEU A 298 -26.63 23.87 4.51
CA LEU A 298 -26.12 22.52 4.73
C LEU A 298 -24.90 22.35 3.84
N TYR A 299 -23.73 22.24 4.44
CA TYR A 299 -22.48 21.97 3.72
C TYR A 299 -22.20 20.48 3.74
N ASN A 300 -21.91 19.89 2.60
CA ASN A 300 -21.44 18.52 2.53
C ASN A 300 -19.92 18.49 2.76
N ALA A 301 -19.44 17.85 3.83
CA ALA A 301 -18.00 17.72 4.08
C ALA A 301 -17.34 16.79 3.04
N PHE A 302 -18.06 15.76 2.55
CA PHE A 302 -17.56 14.85 1.53
C PHE A 302 -18.40 14.98 0.27
N SER A 303 -17.73 15.13 -0.86
CA SER A 303 -18.37 15.38 -2.14
C SER A 303 -18.60 14.08 -2.89
N PRO A 304 -19.82 13.82 -3.39
CA PRO A 304 -20.04 12.76 -4.36
C PRO A 304 -19.09 12.89 -5.55
N PHE A 305 -18.51 11.77 -5.94
CA PHE A 305 -17.54 11.72 -7.01
C PHE A 305 -17.96 10.71 -8.06
N SER A 306 -17.75 11.03 -9.33
CA SER A 306 -17.92 10.07 -10.42
C SER A 306 -16.79 10.26 -11.43
N SER A 307 -16.24 9.17 -11.91
CA SER A 307 -15.24 9.19 -12.97
C SER A 307 -15.44 8.10 -13.99
N PHE A 308 -15.02 8.39 -15.20
CA PHE A 308 -14.85 7.47 -16.31
C PHE A 308 -13.41 7.61 -16.82
N THR A 309 -12.68 6.51 -16.84
CA THR A 309 -11.30 6.45 -17.34
C THR A 309 -11.26 5.53 -18.55
N LEU A 310 -10.65 6.00 -19.65
CA LEU A 310 -10.37 5.21 -20.84
C LEU A 310 -8.87 5.25 -21.11
N ARG A 311 -8.27 4.09 -21.33
CA ARG A 311 -6.84 3.95 -21.64
C ARG A 311 -6.66 3.04 -22.87
N PRO A 312 -6.80 3.60 -24.11
CA PRO A 312 -6.45 2.87 -25.32
C PRO A 312 -4.93 2.66 -25.36
N PHE A 313 -4.52 1.46 -25.78
CA PHE A 313 -3.10 1.11 -25.83
C PHE A 313 -2.77 0.16 -26.99
N ILE A 314 -1.51 0.14 -27.33
CA ILE A 314 -0.86 -0.88 -28.12
C ILE A 314 0.32 -1.44 -27.34
N THR A 315 0.44 -2.77 -27.27
CA THR A 315 1.59 -3.45 -26.68
C THR A 315 2.39 -4.07 -27.81
N LEU A 316 3.69 -3.84 -27.81
CA LEU A 316 4.66 -4.31 -28.80
C LEU A 316 5.74 -5.12 -28.11
N GLY A 317 6.21 -6.19 -28.78
CA GLY A 317 7.34 -6.99 -28.33
C GLY A 317 6.95 -8.20 -27.50
N HIS A 318 7.95 -8.87 -26.93
CA HIS A 318 7.79 -10.04 -26.08
C HIS A 318 8.19 -9.69 -24.64
N GLU A 319 7.41 -10.15 -23.68
CA GLU A 319 7.68 -9.95 -22.25
C GLU A 319 9.06 -10.47 -21.80
N GLU A 320 9.59 -11.48 -22.48
CA GLU A 320 10.88 -12.09 -22.15
C GLU A 320 12.09 -11.19 -22.45
N ARG A 321 11.98 -10.25 -23.41
CA ARG A 321 13.12 -9.39 -23.80
C ARG A 321 12.78 -7.91 -23.73
N LEU A 322 11.89 -7.48 -24.58
CA LEU A 322 11.47 -6.09 -24.67
C LEU A 322 9.97 -6.08 -24.95
N SER A 323 9.22 -5.49 -24.06
CA SER A 323 7.82 -5.16 -24.28
C SER A 323 7.59 -3.67 -24.03
N ALA A 324 6.80 -3.06 -24.88
CA ALA A 324 6.42 -1.68 -24.77
C ALA A 324 4.90 -1.57 -24.93
N ARG A 325 4.24 -1.07 -23.91
CA ARG A 325 2.84 -0.66 -23.96
C ARG A 325 2.82 0.85 -24.12
N LEU A 326 2.23 1.31 -25.19
CA LEU A 326 2.11 2.72 -25.55
C LEU A 326 0.63 3.08 -25.60
N GLY A 327 0.21 4.07 -24.83
CA GLY A 327 -1.18 4.47 -24.74
C GLY A 327 -1.36 5.90 -24.24
N LEU A 328 -2.61 6.28 -24.12
CA LEU A 328 -3.06 7.53 -23.53
C LEU A 328 -4.10 7.24 -22.46
N ARG A 329 -4.08 8.01 -21.41
CA ARG A 329 -5.08 7.99 -20.36
C ARG A 329 -6.00 9.20 -20.49
N LEU A 330 -7.30 8.94 -20.56
CA LEU A 330 -8.36 9.94 -20.59
C LEU A 330 -9.19 9.78 -19.31
N ASP A 331 -9.16 10.78 -18.45
CA ASP A 331 -9.98 10.83 -17.24
C ASP A 331 -11.06 11.89 -17.40
N ASN A 332 -12.32 11.49 -17.37
CA ASN A 332 -13.47 12.38 -17.25
C ASN A 332 -14.06 12.19 -15.85
N TYR A 333 -14.04 13.22 -15.02
CA TYR A 333 -14.53 13.12 -13.65
C TYR A 333 -15.32 14.36 -13.23
N SER A 334 -16.18 14.14 -12.25
CA SER A 334 -17.01 15.19 -11.66
C SER A 334 -17.13 15.01 -10.15
N PHE A 335 -17.16 16.14 -9.46
CA PHE A 335 -17.32 16.22 -8.01
C PHE A 335 -18.00 17.54 -7.64
N ASP A 336 -18.57 17.61 -6.45
CA ASP A 336 -19.10 18.84 -5.90
C ASP A 336 -18.00 19.56 -5.11
N ASP A 337 -17.98 20.87 -5.12
CA ASP A 337 -17.03 21.63 -4.31
C ASP A 337 -17.41 21.43 -2.84
N ALA A 338 -16.61 20.70 -2.09
CA ALA A 338 -16.91 20.25 -0.73
C ALA A 338 -17.09 21.36 0.31
N PHE A 339 -16.85 22.61 -0.06
CA PHE A 339 -16.82 23.74 0.88
C PHE A 339 -17.89 24.79 0.62
N TRP A 340 -18.52 24.81 -0.53
CA TRP A 340 -19.29 25.94 -0.97
C TRP A 340 -20.60 25.54 -1.61
N ASP A 341 -21.68 25.95 -0.99
CA ASP A 341 -23.00 26.12 -1.58
C ASP A 341 -23.56 24.96 -2.44
N ARG A 342 -24.58 24.27 -1.94
CA ARG A 342 -25.32 23.24 -2.71
C ARG A 342 -25.87 23.74 -4.05
N ASP A 343 -25.98 25.06 -4.22
CA ASP A 343 -26.48 25.67 -5.44
C ASP A 343 -25.39 25.86 -6.52
N LYS A 344 -24.13 25.55 -6.20
CA LYS A 344 -23.06 25.59 -7.20
C LYS A 344 -23.09 24.39 -8.12
N PRO A 345 -22.87 24.62 -9.42
CA PRO A 345 -22.83 23.53 -10.38
C PRO A 345 -21.66 22.57 -10.07
N ARG A 346 -21.93 21.29 -10.23
CA ARG A 346 -20.95 20.23 -10.13
C ARG A 346 -19.73 20.50 -11.02
N ILE A 347 -18.54 20.42 -10.46
CA ILE A 347 -17.30 20.62 -11.21
C ILE A 347 -17.06 19.39 -12.10
N LYS A 348 -16.90 19.65 -13.41
CA LYS A 348 -16.56 18.63 -14.40
C LYS A 348 -15.16 18.89 -14.93
N ARG A 349 -14.36 17.86 -15.06
CA ARG A 349 -12.97 17.93 -15.56
C ARG A 349 -12.70 16.80 -16.54
N ILE A 350 -12.00 17.14 -17.61
CA ILE A 350 -11.41 16.16 -18.52
C ILE A 350 -9.90 16.35 -18.47
N LYS A 351 -9.18 15.27 -18.27
CA LYS A 351 -7.72 15.24 -18.20
C LYS A 351 -7.17 14.19 -19.13
N ILE A 352 -6.04 14.50 -19.72
CA ILE A 352 -5.29 13.60 -20.61
C ILE A 352 -3.89 13.45 -20.04
N ALA A 353 -3.39 12.22 -20.00
CA ALA A 353 -2.04 11.89 -19.56
C ALA A 353 -1.44 10.80 -20.47
N PRO A 354 -0.12 10.66 -20.53
CA PRO A 354 0.50 9.53 -21.17
C PRO A 354 0.16 8.23 -20.39
N ASP A 355 0.22 7.09 -21.08
CA ASP A 355 0.16 5.75 -20.47
C ASP A 355 1.17 4.85 -21.19
N VAL A 356 2.43 4.93 -20.74
CA VAL A 356 3.56 4.25 -21.36
C VAL A 356 4.20 3.34 -20.36
N HIS A 357 4.38 2.07 -20.72
CA HIS A 357 5.10 1.10 -19.90
C HIS A 357 6.07 0.34 -20.79
N VAL A 358 7.36 0.44 -20.50
CA VAL A 358 8.43 -0.26 -21.21
C VAL A 358 9.15 -1.17 -20.22
N CYS A 359 9.26 -2.42 -20.59
CA CYS A 359 9.98 -3.42 -19.85
C CYS A 359 11.10 -3.97 -20.73
N TRP A 360 12.32 -3.97 -20.24
CA TRP A 360 13.48 -4.45 -20.95
C TRP A 360 14.33 -5.38 -20.11
N THR A 361 14.34 -6.66 -20.49
CA THR A 361 15.22 -7.69 -19.92
C THR A 361 16.49 -7.75 -20.78
N PHE A 362 17.52 -7.00 -20.40
CA PHE A 362 18.76 -6.89 -21.17
C PHE A 362 19.77 -7.99 -20.85
N ALA A 363 19.56 -8.73 -19.76
CA ALA A 363 20.32 -9.94 -19.43
C ALA A 363 19.39 -10.94 -18.72
N PRO A 364 19.71 -12.23 -18.64
CA PRO A 364 18.84 -13.26 -18.08
C PRO A 364 18.36 -13.00 -16.64
N SER A 365 19.12 -12.23 -15.89
CA SER A 365 18.81 -11.90 -14.49
C SER A 365 18.62 -10.40 -14.24
N TRP A 366 18.56 -9.56 -15.29
CA TRP A 366 18.47 -8.11 -15.15
C TRP A 366 17.38 -7.52 -16.00
N ARG A 367 16.58 -6.67 -15.38
CA ARG A 367 15.42 -6.04 -15.98
C ARG A 367 15.35 -4.55 -15.60
N THR A 368 14.92 -3.75 -16.56
CA THR A 368 14.57 -2.35 -16.38
C THR A 368 13.10 -2.16 -16.74
N ASP A 369 12.39 -1.43 -15.93
CA ASP A 369 10.99 -1.05 -16.12
C ASP A 369 10.88 0.46 -16.11
N LEU A 370 10.24 1.03 -17.13
CA LEU A 370 9.86 2.44 -17.20
C LEU A 370 8.35 2.53 -17.30
N HIS A 371 7.73 3.24 -16.36
CA HIS A 371 6.31 3.49 -16.39
C HIS A 371 6.06 5.00 -16.31
N LEU A 372 5.30 5.53 -17.26
CA LEU A 372 4.90 6.94 -17.33
C LEU A 372 3.38 7.00 -17.49
N THR A 373 2.69 7.55 -16.52
CA THR A 373 1.22 7.63 -16.52
C THR A 373 0.72 8.87 -15.80
N GLY A 374 -0.59 9.12 -15.85
CA GLY A 374 -1.29 10.01 -14.93
C GLY A 374 -2.03 9.23 -13.85
N GLU A 375 -2.41 9.92 -12.79
CA GLU A 375 -3.15 9.31 -11.68
C GLU A 375 -4.29 10.25 -11.21
N LEU A 376 -5.47 9.69 -11.03
CA LEU A 376 -6.63 10.34 -10.41
C LEU A 376 -6.98 9.63 -9.11
N LYS A 377 -6.87 10.31 -7.97
CA LYS A 377 -7.24 9.82 -6.65
C LYS A 377 -8.46 10.60 -6.15
N PRO A 378 -9.60 9.98 -5.91
CA PRO A 378 -10.82 10.68 -5.49
C PRO A 378 -10.76 11.22 -4.06
N ASN A 379 -9.83 10.77 -3.21
CA ASN A 379 -9.72 11.08 -1.79
C ASN A 379 -11.00 10.72 -1.02
N ALA A 380 -11.49 9.52 -1.25
CA ALA A 380 -12.67 8.97 -0.59
C ALA A 380 -12.47 8.83 0.93
N LEU A 381 -13.55 8.90 1.71
CA LEU A 381 -13.51 8.81 3.17
C LEU A 381 -12.76 7.56 3.65
N GLY A 382 -13.03 6.40 3.05
CA GLY A 382 -12.34 5.16 3.41
C GLY A 382 -10.84 5.20 3.15
N ASP A 383 -10.39 5.87 2.07
CA ASP A 383 -8.97 6.04 1.75
C ASP A 383 -8.31 7.05 2.71
N LEU A 384 -9.02 8.14 3.03
CA LEU A 384 -8.55 9.15 3.98
C LEU A 384 -8.38 8.57 5.39
N LEU A 385 -9.34 7.79 5.89
CA LEU A 385 -9.24 7.14 7.20
C LEU A 385 -8.13 6.10 7.27
N GLN A 386 -7.88 5.42 6.17
CA GLN A 386 -6.79 4.47 6.07
C GLN A 386 -5.41 5.17 6.08
N GLU A 387 -5.31 6.35 5.47
CA GLU A 387 -4.08 7.16 5.43
C GLU A 387 -3.89 7.96 6.74
N MET A 388 -4.98 8.47 7.31
CA MET A 388 -5.00 9.28 8.52
C MET A 388 -6.12 8.81 9.47
N PRO A 389 -5.82 7.91 10.42
CA PRO A 389 -6.83 7.37 11.35
C PRO A 389 -7.48 8.42 12.27
N TYR A 390 -6.81 9.55 12.49
CA TYR A 390 -7.25 10.65 13.35
C TYR A 390 -7.86 11.80 12.54
N LEU A 391 -8.53 11.46 11.45
CA LEU A 391 -9.11 12.42 10.53
C LEU A 391 -10.21 13.24 11.20
N ASN A 392 -10.23 14.54 10.90
CA ASN A 392 -11.36 15.39 11.17
C ASN A 392 -12.48 15.11 10.17
N LEU A 393 -13.59 14.53 10.65
CA LEU A 393 -14.72 14.12 9.82
C LEU A 393 -15.56 15.29 9.28
N TYR A 394 -15.29 16.51 9.75
CA TYR A 394 -16.01 17.72 9.29
C TYR A 394 -15.49 18.25 7.95
N ARG A 395 -14.38 17.73 7.47
CA ARG A 395 -13.77 18.15 6.21
C ARG A 395 -13.41 16.96 5.34
N GLY A 396 -13.92 16.96 4.12
CA GLY A 396 -13.47 16.08 3.05
C GLY A 396 -12.36 16.73 2.22
N ALA A 397 -11.88 16.01 1.26
CA ALA A 397 -10.87 16.47 0.33
C ALA A 397 -11.40 16.43 -1.12
N THR A 398 -11.02 17.41 -1.93
CA THR A 398 -11.23 17.35 -3.37
C THR A 398 -10.32 16.30 -4.01
N PRO A 399 -10.67 15.76 -5.19
CA PRO A 399 -9.82 14.79 -5.87
C PRO A 399 -8.43 15.33 -6.18
N THR A 400 -7.41 14.50 -5.99
CA THR A 400 -6.04 14.74 -6.40
C THR A 400 -5.82 14.22 -7.81
N TYR A 401 -5.24 15.02 -8.66
CA TYR A 401 -4.84 14.62 -9.99
C TYR A 401 -3.33 14.80 -10.17
N SER A 402 -2.67 13.74 -10.63
CA SER A 402 -1.26 13.75 -11.02
C SER A 402 -1.17 13.67 -12.53
N PRO A 403 -0.79 14.73 -13.23
CA PRO A 403 -0.65 14.70 -14.68
C PRO A 403 0.52 13.82 -15.14
N ILE A 404 1.55 13.71 -14.30
CA ILE A 404 2.75 12.93 -14.58
C ILE A 404 3.14 12.14 -13.33
N LYS A 405 3.21 10.82 -13.47
CA LYS A 405 3.84 9.89 -12.58
C LYS A 405 4.80 9.04 -13.42
N ALA A 406 6.09 9.19 -13.16
CA ALA A 406 7.16 8.51 -13.88
C ALA A 406 7.94 7.63 -12.91
N ASP A 407 8.00 6.35 -13.19
CA ASP A 407 8.69 5.36 -12.39
C ASP A 407 9.75 4.67 -13.27
N LEU A 408 11.00 4.70 -12.85
CA LEU A 408 12.11 3.99 -13.49
C LEU A 408 12.65 2.97 -12.49
N GLY A 409 12.53 1.70 -12.79
CA GLY A 409 13.01 0.59 -11.98
C GLY A 409 14.14 -0.17 -12.67
N PHE A 410 15.10 -0.59 -11.88
CA PHE A 410 16.20 -1.44 -12.28
C PHE A 410 16.31 -2.57 -11.27
N SER A 411 16.29 -3.82 -11.70
CA SER A 411 16.30 -4.96 -10.80
C SER A 411 17.04 -6.15 -11.40
N GLY A 412 17.69 -6.92 -10.54
CA GLY A 412 18.38 -8.11 -10.99
C GLY A 412 19.09 -8.89 -9.89
N LEU A 413 19.70 -10.00 -10.30
CA LEU A 413 20.51 -10.84 -9.44
C LEU A 413 21.98 -10.50 -9.61
N ILE A 414 22.62 -10.03 -8.54
CA ILE A 414 24.09 -9.87 -8.48
C ILE A 414 24.72 -11.26 -8.36
N THR A 415 24.12 -12.11 -7.53
CA THR A 415 24.44 -13.54 -7.39
C THR A 415 23.12 -14.31 -7.24
N PRO A 416 23.11 -15.65 -7.34
CA PRO A 416 21.91 -16.43 -7.08
C PRO A 416 21.30 -16.21 -5.68
N ALA A 417 22.11 -15.71 -4.73
CA ALA A 417 21.71 -15.43 -3.36
C ALA A 417 21.39 -13.94 -3.10
N LEU A 418 21.85 -13.03 -3.96
CA LEU A 418 21.73 -11.59 -3.75
C LEU A 418 21.01 -10.91 -4.91
N SER A 419 19.85 -10.35 -4.63
CA SER A 419 19.11 -9.48 -5.56
C SER A 419 19.25 -8.02 -5.19
N LEU A 420 19.32 -7.19 -6.22
CA LEU A 420 19.34 -5.73 -6.12
C LEU A 420 18.11 -5.16 -6.83
N LYS A 421 17.57 -4.09 -6.23
CA LYS A 421 16.58 -3.24 -6.86
C LYS A 421 16.98 -1.79 -6.63
N ALA A 422 16.99 -0.99 -7.68
CA ALA A 422 17.12 0.46 -7.61
C ALA A 422 15.96 1.09 -8.38
N TYR A 423 15.41 2.18 -7.87
CA TYR A 423 14.33 2.86 -8.57
C TYR A 423 14.37 4.36 -8.32
N ALA A 424 13.83 5.09 -9.29
CA ALA A 424 13.59 6.51 -9.21
C ALA A 424 12.13 6.77 -9.60
N GLU A 425 11.44 7.58 -8.82
CA GLU A 425 10.04 7.95 -9.04
C GLU A 425 9.93 9.47 -9.03
N TYR A 426 9.16 10.01 -9.97
CA TYR A 426 8.77 11.42 -9.98
C TYR A 426 7.26 11.51 -10.15
N GLN A 427 6.62 12.29 -9.30
CA GLN A 427 5.19 12.55 -9.38
C GLN A 427 4.90 14.03 -9.20
N SER A 428 4.15 14.60 -10.15
CA SER A 428 3.61 15.95 -10.02
C SER A 428 2.13 15.88 -9.61
N TYR A 429 1.69 16.81 -8.81
CA TYR A 429 0.32 16.90 -8.32
C TYR A 429 -0.31 18.23 -8.72
N LEU A 430 -1.55 18.18 -9.14
CA LEU A 430 -2.47 19.28 -9.11
C LEU A 430 -3.45 19.00 -7.97
N SER A 431 -3.64 19.89 -7.05
CA SER A 431 -4.47 19.67 -5.85
C SER A 431 -3.92 18.54 -4.94
N ALA A 432 -2.64 18.62 -4.57
CA ALA A 432 -2.01 17.66 -3.68
C ALA A 432 -2.67 17.66 -2.30
N LEU A 433 -2.96 16.46 -1.77
CA LEU A 433 -3.54 16.31 -0.45
C LEU A 433 -2.46 16.46 0.64
N ASN A 434 -2.73 17.30 1.62
CA ASN A 434 -2.01 17.45 2.87
C ASN A 434 -2.93 17.23 4.05
N TYR A 435 -2.33 17.10 5.23
CA TYR A 435 -3.06 17.07 6.49
C TYR A 435 -2.56 18.16 7.41
N LEU A 436 -3.48 19.00 7.87
CA LEU A 436 -3.26 20.02 8.88
C LEU A 436 -3.64 19.45 10.25
N ALA A 437 -2.68 19.37 11.17
CA ALA A 437 -3.01 19.02 12.56
C ALA A 437 -3.66 20.24 13.22
N SER A 438 -4.87 20.08 13.75
CA SER A 438 -5.60 21.14 14.44
C SER A 438 -5.78 20.81 15.91
N GLU A 439 -5.36 21.72 16.76
CA GLU A 439 -5.51 21.68 18.21
C GLU A 439 -6.45 22.79 18.63
N TRP A 440 -7.69 22.45 19.01
CA TRP A 440 -8.75 23.42 19.31
C TRP A 440 -8.68 23.98 20.73
N SER A 441 -8.07 23.26 21.66
CA SER A 441 -7.79 23.65 23.04
C SER A 441 -6.87 22.63 23.70
N GLU A 442 -6.25 22.95 24.82
CA GLU A 442 -5.41 22.03 25.60
C GLU A 442 -6.08 20.70 25.96
N ASN A 443 -7.41 20.68 26.00
CA ASN A 443 -8.23 19.52 26.33
C ASN A 443 -8.92 18.89 25.11
N SER A 444 -8.62 19.32 23.90
CA SER A 444 -9.20 18.76 22.66
C SER A 444 -8.29 17.72 22.05
N PRO A 445 -8.83 16.67 21.42
CA PRO A 445 -7.99 15.78 20.63
C PRO A 445 -7.41 16.54 19.43
N VAL A 446 -6.16 16.26 19.10
CA VAL A 446 -5.58 16.71 17.84
C VAL A 446 -6.29 15.96 16.71
N LEU A 447 -6.89 16.70 15.80
CA LEU A 447 -7.54 16.15 14.62
C LEU A 447 -6.79 16.61 13.36
N PHE A 448 -6.78 15.75 12.34
CA PHE A 448 -6.13 16.06 11.08
C PHE A 448 -7.15 16.46 10.03
N GLU A 449 -7.08 17.71 9.60
CA GLU A 449 -7.92 18.22 8.53
C GLU A 449 -7.27 18.00 7.18
N PRO A 450 -7.97 17.41 6.19
CA PRO A 450 -7.45 17.33 4.84
C PRO A 450 -7.36 18.73 4.24
N LEU A 451 -6.16 19.12 3.90
CA LEU A 451 -5.85 20.40 3.24
C LEU A 451 -5.41 20.12 1.82
N VAL A 452 -6.12 20.69 0.86
CA VAL A 452 -5.77 20.56 -0.55
C VAL A 452 -4.86 21.71 -0.95
N GLN A 453 -3.67 21.39 -1.43
CA GLN A 453 -2.73 22.33 -1.99
C GLN A 453 -2.89 22.37 -3.52
N GLU A 454 -2.74 23.55 -4.15
CA GLU A 454 -2.95 23.70 -5.59
C GLU A 454 -1.96 22.87 -6.43
N SER A 455 -0.70 22.84 -6.03
CA SER A 455 0.32 22.06 -6.75
C SER A 455 1.42 21.55 -5.84
N GLY A 456 2.03 20.46 -6.25
CA GLY A 456 3.13 19.86 -5.53
C GLY A 456 3.87 18.85 -6.38
N SER A 457 5.01 18.40 -5.90
CA SER A 457 5.76 17.31 -6.54
C SER A 457 6.50 16.45 -5.51
N ARG A 458 6.76 15.23 -5.91
CA ARG A 458 7.59 14.30 -5.17
C ARG A 458 8.63 13.69 -6.11
N MET A 459 9.85 13.57 -5.63
CA MET A 459 10.88 12.73 -6.21
C MET A 459 11.34 11.72 -5.16
N THR A 460 11.36 10.45 -5.52
CA THR A 460 11.82 9.36 -4.66
C THR A 460 12.97 8.62 -5.33
N LEU A 461 14.02 8.35 -4.57
CA LEU A 461 15.09 7.45 -4.96
C LEU A 461 15.08 6.28 -3.96
N GLY A 462 15.06 5.07 -4.46
CA GLY A 462 15.01 3.88 -3.62
C GLY A 462 16.04 2.82 -4.00
N LEU A 463 16.50 2.11 -2.98
CA LEU A 463 17.44 1.00 -3.09
C LEU A 463 16.97 -0.16 -2.22
N GLY A 464 16.75 -1.31 -2.84
CA GLY A 464 16.37 -2.55 -2.18
C GLY A 464 17.43 -3.62 -2.38
N LEU A 465 17.74 -4.34 -1.31
CA LEU A 465 18.65 -5.48 -1.30
C LEU A 465 17.94 -6.66 -0.66
N GLN A 466 18.02 -7.83 -1.28
CA GLN A 466 17.56 -9.07 -0.68
C GLN A 466 18.66 -10.11 -0.79
N TYR A 467 19.08 -10.63 0.35
CA TYR A 467 20.08 -11.66 0.46
C TYR A 467 19.49 -12.94 1.07
N ARG A 468 19.66 -14.06 0.40
CA ARG A 468 19.22 -15.39 0.85
C ARG A 468 20.42 -16.31 0.94
N MET A 469 20.81 -16.64 2.16
CA MET A 469 21.93 -17.53 2.45
C MET A 469 21.40 -18.89 2.92
N PHE A 470 21.72 -19.96 2.18
CA PHE A 470 21.43 -21.36 2.54
C PHE A 470 19.97 -21.59 2.91
N LYS A 471 18.96 -21.44 2.31
CA LYS A 471 17.56 -21.72 2.70
C LYS A 471 17.15 -21.32 4.16
N ARG A 472 18.13 -20.90 4.98
CA ARG A 472 17.98 -20.65 6.43
C ARG A 472 18.04 -19.18 6.84
N LEU A 473 18.71 -18.34 6.06
CA LEU A 473 18.85 -16.92 6.37
C LEU A 473 18.36 -16.08 5.19
N SER A 474 17.42 -15.19 5.46
CA SER A 474 16.98 -14.16 4.54
C SER A 474 17.13 -12.79 5.20
N VAL A 475 17.79 -11.88 4.51
CA VAL A 475 17.93 -10.47 4.92
C VAL A 475 17.38 -9.62 3.80
N ASN A 476 16.55 -8.66 4.13
CA ASN A 476 16.06 -7.64 3.23
C ASN A 476 16.35 -6.25 3.79
N ALA A 477 16.71 -5.33 2.93
CA ALA A 477 16.90 -3.93 3.23
C ALA A 477 16.26 -3.10 2.12
N ASP A 478 15.45 -2.12 2.47
CA ASP A 478 14.86 -1.15 1.55
C ASP A 478 15.08 0.26 2.12
N ALA A 479 15.69 1.13 1.35
CA ALA A 479 15.94 2.51 1.71
C ALA A 479 15.33 3.44 0.67
N ARG A 480 14.65 4.49 1.13
CA ARG A 480 13.97 5.49 0.30
C ARG A 480 14.35 6.89 0.73
N LEU A 481 14.70 7.71 -0.22
CA LEU A 481 14.95 9.14 -0.06
C LEU A 481 13.87 9.89 -0.85
N ASN A 482 13.09 10.70 -0.15
CA ASN A 482 12.00 11.47 -0.72
C ASN A 482 12.35 12.96 -0.69
N LYS A 483 12.21 13.62 -1.81
CA LYS A 483 12.23 15.07 -1.92
C LYS A 483 10.83 15.54 -2.26
N TRP A 484 10.23 16.27 -1.35
CA TRP A 484 8.91 16.87 -1.49
C TRP A 484 9.05 18.35 -1.87
N SER A 485 8.15 18.87 -2.69
CA SER A 485 8.05 20.33 -2.89
C SER A 485 7.63 21.01 -1.59
N ASP A 486 7.95 22.31 -1.48
CA ASP A 486 7.54 23.11 -0.34
C ASP A 486 6.01 23.09 -0.18
N GLY A 487 5.56 23.05 1.08
CA GLY A 487 4.14 23.02 1.42
C GLY A 487 3.50 21.62 1.46
N LEU A 488 4.24 20.52 1.21
CA LEU A 488 3.80 19.16 1.45
C LEU A 488 4.31 18.68 2.82
N TYR A 489 3.37 18.44 3.74
CA TYR A 489 3.63 18.11 5.15
C TYR A 489 3.19 16.69 5.52
N GLY A 490 3.57 16.23 6.71
CA GLY A 490 3.20 14.92 7.26
C GLY A 490 3.91 13.74 6.59
N ARG A 491 5.02 13.97 5.86
CA ARG A 491 5.65 12.96 5.03
C ARG A 491 7.15 12.86 5.31
N PRO A 492 7.70 11.61 5.39
CA PRO A 492 9.12 11.42 5.69
C PRO A 492 10.00 11.80 4.50
N LYS A 493 11.19 12.36 4.81
CA LYS A 493 12.26 12.58 3.82
C LYS A 493 13.09 11.33 3.57
N MET A 494 13.23 10.48 4.57
CA MET A 494 13.97 9.23 4.49
C MET A 494 13.20 8.13 5.21
N GLU A 495 13.17 6.96 4.59
CA GLU A 495 12.60 5.72 5.14
C GLU A 495 13.64 4.61 4.99
N LEU A 496 13.73 3.75 5.99
CA LEU A 496 14.59 2.56 5.97
C LEU A 496 13.82 1.40 6.59
N ASP A 497 13.73 0.31 5.85
CA ASP A 497 13.13 -0.94 6.28
C ASP A 497 14.18 -2.06 6.22
N LEU A 498 14.47 -2.66 7.36
CA LEU A 498 15.37 -3.81 7.48
C LEU A 498 14.58 -5.01 7.96
N GLY A 499 14.81 -6.18 7.38
CA GLY A 499 14.18 -7.42 7.79
C GLY A 499 15.17 -8.58 7.80
N LEU A 500 15.05 -9.44 8.79
CA LEU A 500 15.84 -10.64 8.96
C LEU A 500 14.93 -11.81 9.33
N VAL A 501 15.05 -12.91 8.61
CA VAL A 501 14.43 -14.19 8.96
C VAL A 501 15.53 -15.24 9.02
N TYR A 502 15.65 -15.90 10.16
CA TYR A 502 16.64 -16.94 10.40
C TYR A 502 15.98 -18.22 10.91
N LYS A 503 16.21 -19.33 10.20
CA LYS A 503 15.72 -20.69 10.53
C LYS A 503 16.89 -21.58 10.91
N PRO A 504 17.39 -21.54 12.16
CA PRO A 504 18.50 -22.38 12.57
C PRO A 504 18.18 -23.88 12.44
N THR A 505 16.92 -24.23 12.66
CA THR A 505 16.37 -25.58 12.43
C THR A 505 15.04 -25.46 11.67
N ASP A 506 14.51 -26.60 11.21
CA ASP A 506 13.20 -26.64 10.54
C ASP A 506 12.04 -26.30 11.50
N LYS A 507 12.27 -26.40 12.80
CA LYS A 507 11.29 -26.14 13.86
C LYS A 507 11.39 -24.74 14.46
N LEU A 508 12.51 -24.06 14.32
CA LEU A 508 12.75 -22.75 14.94
C LEU A 508 12.93 -21.69 13.89
N GLU A 509 12.10 -20.67 13.96
CA GLU A 509 12.18 -19.46 13.15
C GLU A 509 12.34 -18.23 14.04
N LEU A 510 13.35 -17.43 13.74
CA LEU A 510 13.60 -16.13 14.33
C LEU A 510 13.37 -15.07 13.25
N ASN A 511 12.63 -14.03 13.58
CA ASN A 511 12.48 -12.88 12.73
C ASN A 511 12.77 -11.59 13.50
N ALA A 512 13.34 -10.62 12.80
CA ALA A 512 13.56 -9.28 13.31
C ALA A 512 13.31 -8.30 12.18
N SER A 513 12.74 -7.15 12.52
CA SER A 513 12.62 -6.05 11.57
C SER A 513 12.88 -4.71 12.27
N TYR A 514 13.33 -3.75 11.47
CA TYR A 514 13.56 -2.39 11.91
C TYR A 514 13.08 -1.45 10.83
N ALA A 515 12.17 -0.54 11.21
CA ALA A 515 11.66 0.51 10.35
C ALA A 515 12.04 1.88 10.92
N LEU A 516 12.45 2.81 10.05
CA LEU A 516 12.83 4.16 10.42
C LEU A 516 12.19 5.15 9.45
N SER A 517 11.63 6.23 10.01
CA SER A 517 11.13 7.38 9.25
C SER A 517 11.71 8.66 9.82
N TYR A 518 12.39 9.41 8.95
CA TYR A 518 13.13 10.61 9.33
C TYR A 518 12.67 11.83 8.54
N GLY A 519 12.73 12.99 9.20
CA GLY A 519 12.53 14.29 8.58
C GLY A 519 11.08 14.62 8.26
N ILE A 520 10.12 14.11 9.03
CA ILE A 520 8.71 14.47 8.95
C ILE A 520 8.52 15.88 9.49
N LYS A 521 7.84 16.72 8.72
CA LYS A 521 7.39 18.06 9.13
C LYS A 521 5.88 18.10 9.07
N GLN A 522 5.23 18.54 10.13
CA GLN A 522 3.79 18.64 10.24
C GLN A 522 3.36 20.11 10.27
N LEU A 523 2.37 20.47 9.48
CA LEU A 523 1.71 21.76 9.61
C LEU A 523 0.67 21.67 10.74
N VAL A 524 0.80 22.57 11.72
CA VAL A 524 -0.04 22.59 12.91
C VAL A 524 -0.78 23.92 12.96
N MET A 525 -2.06 23.88 13.27
CA MET A 525 -2.90 25.04 13.52
C MET A 525 -3.14 25.13 15.04
N LEU A 526 -2.65 26.20 15.63
CA LEU A 526 -2.81 26.50 17.04
C LEU A 526 -3.90 27.56 17.22
N PHE A 527 -4.75 27.34 18.21
CA PHE A 527 -5.73 28.33 18.66
C PHE A 527 -5.16 28.99 19.90
N PRO A 528 -4.70 30.26 19.85
CA PRO A 528 -4.22 30.94 21.02
C PRO A 528 -5.35 31.07 22.05
N GLU A 529 -5.03 30.90 23.33
CA GLU A 529 -5.97 31.16 24.43
C GLU A 529 -6.57 32.56 24.27
N ILE A 530 -7.88 32.61 24.25
CA ILE A 530 -8.60 33.90 24.31
C ILE A 530 -8.34 34.47 25.69
N ALA A 531 -7.45 35.47 25.77
CA ALA A 531 -7.28 36.24 26.99
C ALA A 531 -8.66 36.74 27.42
N THR A 532 -9.11 36.37 28.62
CA THR A 532 -10.40 36.70 29.19
C THR A 532 -10.47 38.21 29.54
N GLY A 533 -10.33 39.07 28.55
CA GLY A 533 -10.49 40.52 28.63
C GLY A 533 -11.63 40.96 27.75
N ASN A 534 -12.43 41.92 28.22
CA ASN A 534 -13.69 42.42 27.68
C ASN A 534 -13.74 42.95 26.23
N SER A 535 -12.76 42.65 25.40
CA SER A 535 -12.77 42.87 23.97
C SER A 535 -12.59 41.52 23.31
N VAL A 536 -13.58 41.05 22.55
CA VAL A 536 -13.52 39.83 21.74
C VAL A 536 -12.47 40.05 20.63
N PRO A 537 -11.19 39.68 20.85
CA PRO A 537 -10.25 39.62 19.71
C PRO A 537 -10.70 38.46 18.87
N GLN A 538 -10.84 38.64 17.58
CA GLN A 538 -10.93 37.50 16.67
C GLN A 538 -9.67 36.65 16.89
N PRO A 539 -9.80 35.36 17.25
CA PRO A 539 -8.62 34.51 17.44
C PRO A 539 -7.83 34.50 16.12
N SER A 540 -6.64 35.08 16.14
CA SER A 540 -5.72 34.98 15.02
C SER A 540 -5.23 33.54 14.97
N LEU A 541 -5.64 32.78 13.94
CA LEU A 541 -5.13 31.43 13.70
C LEU A 541 -3.61 31.50 13.48
N ILE A 542 -2.88 30.75 14.27
CA ILE A 542 -1.42 30.63 14.12
C ILE A 542 -1.14 29.30 13.43
N TYR A 543 -0.39 29.38 12.35
CA TYR A 543 0.11 28.18 11.64
C TYR A 543 1.59 28.04 11.89
N GLU A 544 1.98 26.89 12.40
CA GLU A 544 3.38 26.57 12.66
C GLU A 544 3.78 25.26 11.94
N VAL A 545 5.04 25.13 11.62
CA VAL A 545 5.60 23.91 11.03
C VAL A 545 6.46 23.22 12.06
N GLU A 546 5.94 22.15 12.62
CA GLU A 546 6.63 21.34 13.61
C GLU A 546 7.44 20.23 12.96
N ALA A 547 8.69 20.08 13.39
CA ALA A 547 9.55 18.96 13.00
C ALA A 547 9.34 17.79 13.97
N LEU A 548 8.74 16.70 13.48
CA LEU A 548 8.56 15.50 14.30
C LEU A 548 9.91 14.80 14.52
N ARG A 549 10.06 14.20 15.69
CA ARG A 549 11.25 13.38 15.99
C ARG A 549 11.27 12.15 15.10
N THR A 550 12.47 11.64 14.87
CA THR A 550 12.68 10.43 14.08
C THR A 550 11.89 9.27 14.66
N TYR A 551 10.98 8.71 13.87
CA TYR A 551 10.27 7.52 14.26
C TYR A 551 11.06 6.27 13.91
N SER A 552 11.24 5.37 14.88
CA SER A 552 11.87 4.08 14.66
C SER A 552 11.12 2.99 15.40
N LEU A 553 10.96 1.84 14.74
CA LEU A 553 10.25 0.68 15.26
C LEU A 553 11.09 -0.57 15.05
N ALA A 554 11.53 -1.19 16.14
CA ALA A 554 12.16 -2.50 16.14
C ALA A 554 11.12 -3.56 16.50
N GLN A 555 11.04 -4.62 15.71
CA GLN A 555 10.16 -5.76 15.96
C GLN A 555 10.99 -7.03 16.02
N PHE A 556 10.58 -7.97 16.85
CA PHE A 556 11.20 -9.28 16.96
C PHE A 556 10.14 -10.35 17.10
N GLY A 557 10.43 -11.53 16.58
CA GLY A 557 9.59 -12.70 16.68
C GLY A 557 10.42 -13.97 16.77
N LEU A 558 9.93 -14.91 17.56
CA LEU A 558 10.43 -16.27 17.68
C LEU A 558 9.25 -17.20 17.53
N SER A 559 9.35 -18.20 16.69
CA SER A 559 8.34 -19.26 16.54
C SER A 559 9.02 -20.62 16.64
N TYR A 560 8.48 -21.49 17.47
CA TYR A 560 8.98 -22.85 17.67
C TYR A 560 7.87 -23.87 17.48
N GLU A 561 8.07 -24.84 16.59
CA GLU A 561 7.18 -25.97 16.37
C GLU A 561 7.41 -27.04 17.44
N VAL A 562 6.54 -27.04 18.45
CA VAL A 562 6.61 -27.97 19.59
C VAL A 562 6.22 -29.37 19.17
N LEU A 563 5.13 -29.47 18.42
CA LEU A 563 4.61 -30.70 17.82
C LEU A 563 4.30 -30.46 16.36
N PRO A 564 4.25 -31.48 15.51
CA PRO A 564 3.73 -31.31 14.15
C PRO A 564 2.40 -30.56 14.18
N ARG A 565 2.31 -29.43 13.47
CA ARG A 565 1.13 -28.56 13.40
C ARG A 565 0.87 -27.66 14.62
N LEU A 566 1.60 -27.82 15.74
CA LEU A 566 1.47 -26.96 16.92
C LEU A 566 2.72 -26.12 17.12
N SER A 567 2.60 -24.81 17.09
CA SER A 567 3.70 -23.89 17.33
C SER A 567 3.40 -22.91 18.45
N VAL A 568 4.45 -22.54 19.17
CA VAL A 568 4.45 -21.46 20.16
C VAL A 568 5.28 -20.32 19.61
N SER A 569 4.80 -19.10 19.79
CA SER A 569 5.48 -17.90 19.32
C SER A 569 5.60 -16.85 20.40
N LEU A 570 6.71 -16.14 20.38
CA LEU A 570 6.95 -14.91 21.15
C LEU A 570 7.21 -13.80 20.14
N PHE A 571 6.52 -12.70 20.24
CA PHE A 571 6.79 -11.53 19.41
C PHE A 571 6.54 -10.25 20.18
N GLY A 572 7.24 -9.20 19.77
CA GLY A 572 7.14 -7.91 20.40
C GLY A 572 7.70 -6.82 19.54
N HIS A 573 7.54 -5.60 20.06
CA HIS A 573 8.14 -4.43 19.44
C HIS A 573 8.69 -3.47 20.50
N LEU A 574 9.62 -2.64 20.05
CA LEU A 574 10.22 -1.56 20.80
C LEU A 574 10.31 -0.31 19.93
N ILE A 575 9.83 0.81 20.45
CA ILE A 575 10.10 2.15 19.94
C ILE A 575 11.12 2.78 20.88
N PRO A 576 12.39 2.96 20.45
CA PRO A 576 13.47 3.38 21.34
C PRO A 576 13.28 4.76 21.95
N ASP A 577 12.77 5.73 21.18
CA ASP A 577 12.52 7.09 21.65
C ASP A 577 11.05 7.27 22.03
N ALA A 578 10.77 7.55 23.29
CA ALA A 578 9.41 7.75 23.82
C ALA A 578 8.66 8.94 23.21
N SER A 579 9.40 9.95 22.73
CA SER A 579 8.82 11.12 22.05
C SER A 579 8.71 10.98 20.53
N SER A 580 9.11 9.83 20.00
CA SER A 580 9.01 9.48 18.60
C SER A 580 7.55 9.27 18.20
N THR A 581 7.08 9.97 17.17
CA THR A 581 5.71 9.87 16.67
C THR A 581 5.66 10.00 15.16
N LEU A 582 4.68 9.37 14.54
CA LEU A 582 4.35 9.53 13.13
C LEU A 582 3.31 10.63 12.90
N TYR A 583 2.47 10.85 13.89
CA TYR A 583 1.39 11.83 13.83
C TYR A 583 1.55 12.79 14.99
N TYR A 584 1.56 14.09 14.71
CA TYR A 584 1.60 15.11 15.75
C TYR A 584 0.53 14.87 16.82
N GLY A 585 0.91 14.90 18.08
CA GLY A 585 -0.01 14.67 19.22
C GLY A 585 -0.31 13.20 19.54
N TYR A 586 0.22 12.22 18.78
CA TYR A 586 -0.10 10.80 18.99
C TYR A 586 1.16 9.97 19.23
N THR A 587 1.32 9.49 20.46
CA THR A 587 2.41 8.58 20.83
C THR A 587 1.97 7.13 20.73
N PRO A 588 2.68 6.29 19.99
CA PRO A 588 2.36 4.87 19.86
C PRO A 588 2.77 4.09 21.13
N GLN A 589 2.27 2.86 21.26
CA GLN A 589 2.72 1.95 22.30
C GLN A 589 4.23 1.69 22.17
N ARG A 590 5.01 2.10 23.16
CA ARG A 590 6.46 2.04 23.11
C ARG A 590 7.02 0.62 23.13
N ILE A 591 6.48 -0.22 24.02
CA ILE A 591 6.94 -1.61 24.19
C ILE A 591 5.75 -2.53 24.21
N SER A 592 5.83 -3.61 23.46
CA SER A 592 4.91 -4.74 23.59
C SER A 592 5.66 -6.06 23.54
N ALA A 593 5.13 -7.06 24.23
CA ALA A 593 5.55 -8.43 24.12
C ALA A 593 4.32 -9.33 24.21
N ASN A 594 4.23 -10.33 23.34
CA ASN A 594 3.10 -11.21 23.22
C ASN A 594 3.59 -12.65 23.09
N ILE A 595 2.92 -13.56 23.76
CA ILE A 595 3.09 -15.01 23.58
C ILE A 595 1.87 -15.56 22.88
N GLY A 596 2.07 -16.47 21.95
CA GLY A 596 0.98 -17.04 21.18
C GLY A 596 1.16 -18.51 20.91
N VAL A 597 0.05 -19.15 20.62
CA VAL A 597 -0.04 -20.53 20.20
C VAL A 597 -0.76 -20.59 18.86
N ALA A 598 -0.23 -21.35 17.93
CA ALA A 598 -0.88 -21.60 16.64
C ALA A 598 -0.99 -23.10 16.40
N TYR A 599 -2.16 -23.53 15.96
CA TYR A 599 -2.44 -24.89 15.55
C TYR A 599 -2.93 -24.90 14.10
N ARG A 600 -2.36 -25.82 13.29
CA ARG A 600 -2.76 -26.10 11.92
C ARG A 600 -3.42 -27.48 11.85
N PHE A 601 -4.45 -27.64 11.04
CA PHE A 601 -5.20 -28.89 10.91
C PHE A 601 -5.62 -29.18 9.47
#